data_4c0f8996f8ceccfc6a9517cbe4a95d28
#
_entry.id   4c0f8996f8ceccfc6a9517cbe4a95d28
#
_cell.length_a   1.000
_cell.length_b   1.000
_cell.length_c   1.000
_cell.angle_alpha   90.00
_cell.angle_beta   90.00
_cell.angle_gamma   90.00
#
_symmetry.space_group_name_H-M   'P 1'
#
loop_
_entity.id
_entity.type
_entity.pdbx_description
1 polymer ?
#
loop_
_entity_poly.entity_id
_entity_poly.type
_entity_poly.pdbx_seq_one_letter_code
_entity_poly.pdbx_strand_id
1 'polypeptide(L)'
;LLKILEEPPEHLMFILATTELHKVPATILSRCQRHSFKRIPVDTITARLNFVAQQEHLDLQPDAAALLARMADGSMRDALTLLDQCCGNECISTDAVISAIGLAGTLRTAQLLRSVAAGDTAGALEQFRALWQDGKDPSALLDELSMLQRDLLMQAVAPRGGRELLSGA
;
A
#
# COMPACT_ATOMS: atom_id res chain seq x y z
N LEU A 1 -9.06 -25.16 25.10
CA LEU A 1 -9.82 -24.16 24.30
C LEU A 1 -11.01 -24.79 23.59
N LEU A 2 -10.87 -25.99 22.96
CA LEU A 2 -11.95 -26.67 22.23
C LEU A 2 -13.13 -27.03 23.15
N LYS A 3 -12.89 -27.58 24.34
CA LYS A 3 -13.94 -27.93 25.31
C LYS A 3 -14.78 -26.72 25.75
N ILE A 4 -14.14 -25.55 25.93
CA ILE A 4 -14.82 -24.32 26.31
C ILE A 4 -15.62 -23.72 25.14
N LEU A 5 -15.20 -24.00 23.91
CA LEU A 5 -15.94 -23.60 22.69
C LEU A 5 -17.13 -24.53 22.41
N GLU A 6 -17.08 -25.79 22.91
CA GLU A 6 -18.17 -26.74 22.79
C GLU A 6 -19.29 -26.47 23.79
N GLU A 7 -18.92 -26.10 25.04
CA GLU A 7 -19.85 -25.77 26.12
C GLU A 7 -19.40 -24.45 26.78
N PRO A 8 -19.63 -23.30 26.10
CA PRO A 8 -19.21 -22.02 26.67
C PRO A 8 -20.08 -21.66 27.90
N PRO A 9 -19.48 -21.14 28.98
CA PRO A 9 -20.23 -20.51 30.05
C PRO A 9 -21.11 -19.37 29.54
N GLU A 10 -22.29 -19.15 30.14
CA GLU A 10 -23.28 -18.14 29.68
C GLU A 10 -22.74 -16.71 29.55
N HIS A 11 -21.68 -16.40 30.30
CA HIS A 11 -21.06 -15.06 30.31
C HIS A 11 -19.82 -14.94 29.42
N LEU A 12 -19.48 -15.97 28.62
CA LEU A 12 -18.26 -16.00 27.81
C LEU A 12 -18.58 -15.86 26.32
N MET A 13 -17.95 -14.91 25.69
CA MET A 13 -17.99 -14.70 24.22
C MET A 13 -16.58 -14.76 23.65
N PHE A 14 -16.40 -15.53 22.57
CA PHE A 14 -15.14 -15.59 21.83
C PHE A 14 -15.22 -14.74 20.56
N ILE A 15 -14.22 -13.88 20.36
CA ILE A 15 -14.01 -13.15 19.13
C ILE A 15 -12.68 -13.63 18.54
N LEU A 16 -12.76 -14.28 17.39
CA LEU A 16 -11.60 -14.78 16.65
C LEU A 16 -11.41 -13.94 15.39
N ALA A 17 -10.22 -13.39 15.21
CA ALA A 17 -9.87 -12.62 14.02
C ALA A 17 -8.66 -13.25 13.34
N THR A 18 -8.76 -13.54 12.05
CA THR A 18 -7.70 -14.13 11.26
C THR A 18 -7.83 -13.73 9.79
N THR A 19 -6.72 -13.58 9.11
CA THR A 19 -6.64 -13.48 7.64
C THR A 19 -6.54 -14.86 6.98
N GLU A 20 -6.23 -15.93 7.77
CA GLU A 20 -5.98 -17.28 7.28
C GLU A 20 -7.05 -18.26 7.77
N LEU A 21 -8.23 -18.15 7.18
CA LEU A 21 -9.37 -19.00 7.56
C LEU A 21 -9.08 -20.50 7.42
N HIS A 22 -8.23 -20.88 6.46
CA HIS A 22 -7.86 -22.28 6.21
C HIS A 22 -7.03 -22.91 7.33
N LYS A 23 -6.38 -22.11 8.18
CA LYS A 23 -5.63 -22.60 9.36
C LYS A 23 -6.52 -22.82 10.59
N VAL A 24 -7.77 -22.34 10.56
CA VAL A 24 -8.70 -22.53 11.67
C VAL A 24 -9.39 -23.90 11.55
N PRO A 25 -9.34 -24.75 12.59
CA PRO A 25 -9.98 -26.06 12.56
C PRO A 25 -11.48 -26.00 12.24
N ALA A 26 -11.96 -26.94 11.45
CA ALA A 26 -13.37 -27.01 11.05
C ALA A 26 -14.33 -27.10 12.24
N THR A 27 -13.90 -27.72 13.34
CA THR A 27 -14.64 -27.81 14.61
C THR A 27 -14.91 -26.45 15.27
N ILE A 28 -14.01 -25.49 15.08
CA ILE A 28 -14.19 -24.10 15.53
C ILE A 28 -15.10 -23.36 14.55
N LEU A 29 -14.82 -23.48 13.25
CA LEU A 29 -15.56 -22.79 12.20
C LEU A 29 -17.05 -23.15 12.19
N SER A 30 -17.42 -24.40 12.55
CA SER A 30 -18.81 -24.84 12.60
C SER A 30 -19.63 -24.23 13.76
N ARG A 31 -18.95 -23.66 14.76
CA ARG A 31 -19.58 -23.08 15.97
C ARG A 31 -19.50 -21.54 16.00
N CYS A 32 -18.88 -20.93 15.00
CA CYS A 32 -18.71 -19.49 14.94
C CYS A 32 -19.58 -18.88 13.84
N GLN A 33 -20.14 -17.72 14.13
CA GLN A 33 -20.65 -16.84 13.08
C GLN A 33 -19.47 -16.23 12.33
N ARG A 34 -19.53 -16.22 11.00
CA ARG A 34 -18.44 -15.70 10.17
C ARG A 34 -18.82 -14.33 9.62
N HIS A 35 -17.93 -13.38 9.84
CA HIS A 35 -18.04 -12.04 9.33
C HIS A 35 -16.80 -11.77 8.47
N SER A 36 -16.98 -11.58 7.16
CA SER A 36 -15.87 -11.23 6.28
C SER A 36 -15.75 -9.72 6.15
N PHE A 37 -14.57 -9.20 6.44
CA PHE A 37 -14.21 -7.81 6.20
C PHE A 37 -13.61 -7.69 4.80
N LYS A 38 -14.11 -6.73 4.03
CA LYS A 38 -13.61 -6.41 2.70
C LYS A 38 -12.65 -5.24 2.76
N ARG A 39 -11.81 -5.09 1.74
CA ARG A 39 -11.01 -3.89 1.54
C ARG A 39 -11.91 -2.67 1.46
N ILE A 40 -11.49 -1.59 2.09
CA ILE A 40 -12.25 -0.33 2.10
C ILE A 40 -12.00 0.39 0.77
N PRO A 41 -13.05 0.91 0.08
CA PRO A 41 -12.88 1.67 -1.15
C PRO A 41 -12.01 2.93 -0.92
N VAL A 42 -11.24 3.29 -1.94
CA VAL A 42 -10.31 4.45 -1.91
C VAL A 42 -11.06 5.74 -1.53
N ASP A 43 -12.24 5.97 -2.10
CA ASP A 43 -13.04 7.17 -1.81
C ASP A 43 -13.43 7.26 -0.33
N THR A 44 -13.78 6.13 0.29
CA THR A 44 -14.13 6.06 1.72
C THR A 44 -12.91 6.35 2.60
N ILE A 45 -11.73 5.81 2.23
CA ILE A 45 -10.48 6.09 2.94
C ILE A 45 -10.12 7.57 2.78
N THR A 46 -10.19 8.12 1.56
CA THR A 46 -9.90 9.54 1.28
C THR A 46 -10.80 10.47 2.12
N ALA A 47 -12.11 10.18 2.17
CA ALA A 47 -13.03 10.95 2.99
C ALA A 47 -12.66 10.89 4.48
N ARG A 48 -12.24 9.73 4.98
CA ARG A 48 -11.81 9.57 6.37
C ARG A 48 -10.50 10.30 6.66
N LEU A 49 -9.52 10.24 5.75
CA LEU A 49 -8.26 10.98 5.89
C LEU A 49 -8.50 12.49 5.97
N ASN A 50 -9.35 13.02 5.08
CA ASN A 50 -9.73 14.45 5.11
C ASN A 50 -10.42 14.83 6.42
N PHE A 51 -11.33 13.98 6.93
CA PHE A 51 -11.99 14.22 8.21
C PHE A 51 -10.97 14.27 9.36
N VAL A 52 -10.04 13.30 9.43
CA VAL A 52 -9.00 13.26 10.46
C VAL A 52 -8.08 14.49 10.34
N ALA A 53 -7.63 14.82 9.13
CA ALA A 53 -6.80 16.00 8.90
C ALA A 53 -7.45 17.29 9.39
N GLN A 54 -8.77 17.46 9.16
CA GLN A 54 -9.51 18.60 9.68
C GLN A 54 -9.57 18.64 11.21
N GLN A 55 -9.74 17.49 11.87
CA GLN A 55 -9.80 17.42 13.34
C GLN A 55 -8.44 17.70 13.98
N GLU A 56 -7.36 17.24 13.35
CA GLU A 56 -5.99 17.42 13.80
C GLU A 56 -5.35 18.73 13.29
N HIS A 57 -6.13 19.57 12.58
CA HIS A 57 -5.67 20.85 12.00
C HIS A 57 -4.49 20.69 11.03
N LEU A 58 -4.45 19.59 10.28
CA LEU A 58 -3.46 19.33 9.25
C LEU A 58 -3.91 19.90 7.90
N ASP A 59 -3.00 20.56 7.20
CA ASP A 59 -3.24 21.04 5.83
C ASP A 59 -2.96 19.90 4.82
N LEU A 60 -3.96 19.05 4.58
CA LEU A 60 -3.88 17.91 3.67
C LEU A 60 -4.47 18.28 2.31
N GLN A 61 -3.65 18.26 1.26
CA GLN A 61 -4.11 18.49 -0.11
C GLN A 61 -4.97 17.32 -0.62
N PRO A 62 -6.02 17.57 -1.44
CA PRO A 62 -6.92 16.52 -1.95
C PRO A 62 -6.19 15.42 -2.73
N ASP A 63 -5.20 15.78 -3.55
CA ASP A 63 -4.41 14.83 -4.34
C ASP A 63 -3.50 13.96 -3.45
N ALA A 64 -2.95 14.54 -2.39
CA ALA A 64 -2.19 13.82 -1.38
C ALA A 64 -3.06 12.83 -0.60
N ALA A 65 -4.27 13.21 -0.21
CA ALA A 65 -5.23 12.33 0.44
C ALA A 65 -5.60 11.14 -0.45
N ALA A 66 -5.85 11.38 -1.75
CA ALA A 66 -6.14 10.34 -2.71
C ALA A 66 -4.93 9.40 -2.97
N LEU A 67 -3.71 9.93 -2.93
CA LEU A 67 -2.48 9.13 -3.04
C LEU A 67 -2.32 8.22 -1.81
N LEU A 68 -2.43 8.75 -0.60
CA LEU A 68 -2.35 7.99 0.65
C LEU A 68 -3.40 6.88 0.69
N ALA A 69 -4.66 7.17 0.27
CA ALA A 69 -5.74 6.20 0.24
C ALA A 69 -5.47 5.04 -0.75
N ARG A 70 -4.88 5.33 -1.91
CA ARG A 70 -4.47 4.29 -2.87
C ARG A 70 -3.36 3.42 -2.33
N MET A 71 -2.36 4.01 -1.67
CA MET A 71 -1.23 3.28 -1.10
C MET A 71 -1.63 2.38 0.08
N ALA A 72 -2.68 2.75 0.79
CA ALA A 72 -3.20 1.97 1.93
C ALA A 72 -3.89 0.66 1.52
N ASP A 73 -4.12 0.42 0.23
CA ASP A 73 -4.66 -0.81 -0.34
C ASP A 73 -5.88 -1.37 0.42
N GLY A 74 -6.80 -0.48 0.77
CA GLY A 74 -8.04 -0.83 1.46
C GLY A 74 -7.93 -1.02 2.98
N SER A 75 -6.77 -0.72 3.57
CA SER A 75 -6.51 -0.75 5.01
C SER A 75 -6.60 0.65 5.62
N MET A 76 -7.58 0.87 6.51
CA MET A 76 -7.71 2.16 7.21
C MET A 76 -6.54 2.40 8.18
N ARG A 77 -6.02 1.33 8.80
CA ARG A 77 -4.86 1.44 9.71
C ARG A 77 -3.64 1.96 8.96
N ASP A 78 -3.35 1.37 7.78
CA ASP A 78 -2.19 1.75 7.00
C ASP A 78 -2.35 3.17 6.45
N ALA A 79 -3.56 3.56 6.02
CA ALA A 79 -3.87 4.91 5.60
C ALA A 79 -3.57 5.96 6.69
N LEU A 80 -3.99 5.70 7.92
CA LEU A 80 -3.73 6.59 9.05
C LEU A 80 -2.25 6.60 9.45
N THR A 81 -1.58 5.44 9.39
CA THR A 81 -0.13 5.36 9.64
C THR A 81 0.67 6.15 8.59
N LEU A 82 0.29 6.05 7.33
CA LEU A 82 0.91 6.83 6.25
C LEU A 82 0.66 8.34 6.41
N LEU A 83 -0.54 8.74 6.83
CA LEU A 83 -0.85 10.14 7.13
C LEU A 83 0.02 10.64 8.29
N ASP A 84 0.16 9.85 9.36
CA ASP A 84 0.96 10.19 10.53
C ASP A 84 2.45 10.38 10.18
N GLN A 85 2.99 9.53 9.28
CA GLN A 85 4.36 9.70 8.76
C GLN A 85 4.57 11.01 7.99
N CYS A 86 3.51 11.58 7.44
CA CYS A 86 3.55 12.86 6.75
C CYS A 86 3.35 14.07 7.70
N CYS A 87 2.94 13.82 8.96
CA CYS A 87 2.78 14.86 9.98
C CYS A 87 4.15 15.42 10.37
N GLY A 88 4.34 16.69 10.19
CA GLY A 88 5.61 17.40 10.42
C GLY A 88 5.93 18.37 9.30
N ASN A 89 5.21 18.29 8.20
CA ASN A 89 5.22 19.29 7.14
C ASN A 89 4.10 20.32 7.38
N GLU A 90 4.36 21.58 7.10
CA GLU A 90 3.35 22.65 7.21
C GLU A 90 2.15 22.39 6.28
N CYS A 91 2.39 21.77 5.12
CA CYS A 91 1.37 21.34 4.17
C CYS A 91 1.71 19.93 3.65
N ILE A 92 0.74 19.02 3.72
CA ILE A 92 0.87 17.66 3.23
C ILE A 92 0.47 17.64 1.76
N SER A 93 1.43 17.96 0.90
CA SER A 93 1.32 17.89 -0.56
C SER A 93 1.67 16.49 -1.07
N THR A 94 1.39 16.22 -2.35
CA THR A 94 1.79 14.98 -3.02
C THR A 94 3.30 14.74 -2.94
N ASP A 95 4.10 15.81 -3.10
CA ASP A 95 5.56 15.71 -3.03
C ASP A 95 6.04 15.41 -1.60
N ALA A 96 5.38 15.98 -0.58
CA ALA A 96 5.66 15.68 0.81
C ALA A 96 5.36 14.20 1.14
N VAL A 97 4.24 13.67 0.64
CA VAL A 97 3.88 12.25 0.77
C VAL A 97 4.91 11.35 0.10
N ILE A 98 5.29 11.64 -1.16
CA ILE A 98 6.30 10.90 -1.91
C ILE A 98 7.64 10.87 -1.15
N SER A 99 8.02 11.99 -0.56
CA SER A 99 9.27 12.09 0.21
C SER A 99 9.21 11.33 1.53
N ALA A 100 8.12 11.51 2.30
CA ALA A 100 7.95 10.88 3.61
C ALA A 100 7.88 9.35 3.55
N ILE A 101 7.24 8.81 2.50
CA ILE A 101 7.05 7.37 2.31
C ILE A 101 8.22 6.72 1.54
N GLY A 102 9.18 7.53 1.08
CA GLY A 102 10.35 7.04 0.33
C GLY A 102 10.06 6.67 -1.12
N LEU A 103 8.89 7.07 -1.67
CA LEU A 103 8.53 6.85 -3.08
C LEU A 103 9.40 7.64 -4.06
N ALA A 104 10.17 8.62 -3.59
CA ALA A 104 11.15 9.34 -4.41
C ALA A 104 12.13 8.37 -5.10
N GLY A 105 12.46 7.25 -4.44
CA GLY A 105 13.24 6.18 -5.04
C GLY A 105 12.56 5.54 -6.24
N THR A 106 11.28 5.21 -6.15
CA THR A 106 10.52 4.57 -7.22
C THR A 106 10.36 5.46 -8.47
N LEU A 107 10.19 6.77 -8.26
CA LEU A 107 10.16 7.72 -9.39
C LEU A 107 11.50 7.79 -10.10
N ARG A 108 12.63 7.79 -9.37
CA ARG A 108 13.97 7.75 -9.95
C ARG A 108 14.23 6.42 -10.68
N THR A 109 13.76 5.29 -10.14
CA THR A 109 13.83 3.98 -10.80
C THR A 109 13.03 3.97 -12.10
N ALA A 110 11.85 4.61 -12.13
CA ALA A 110 11.07 4.76 -13.35
C ALA A 110 11.76 5.68 -14.38
N GLN A 111 12.45 6.72 -13.96
CA GLN A 111 13.27 7.57 -14.83
C GLN A 111 14.43 6.78 -15.43
N LEU A 112 15.16 6.01 -14.62
CA LEU A 112 16.20 5.10 -15.08
C LEU A 112 15.69 4.14 -16.16
N LEU A 113 14.52 3.50 -15.91
CA LEU A 113 13.90 2.62 -16.89
C LEU A 113 13.58 3.34 -18.21
N ARG A 114 13.11 4.59 -18.15
CA ARG A 114 12.85 5.41 -19.35
C ARG A 114 14.14 5.70 -20.13
N SER A 115 15.24 6.05 -19.47
CA SER A 115 16.53 6.27 -20.13
C SER A 115 17.04 5.00 -20.78
N VAL A 116 16.90 3.85 -20.13
CA VAL A 116 17.25 2.54 -20.70
C VAL A 116 16.39 2.23 -21.92
N ALA A 117 15.08 2.45 -21.86
CA ALA A 117 14.15 2.22 -22.98
C ALA A 117 14.40 3.16 -24.17
N ALA A 118 14.86 4.38 -23.89
CA ALA A 118 15.24 5.35 -24.93
C ALA A 118 16.62 5.10 -25.56
N GLY A 119 17.41 4.13 -25.00
CA GLY A 119 18.80 3.88 -25.46
C GLY A 119 19.79 4.94 -24.99
N ASP A 120 19.40 5.83 -24.05
CA ASP A 120 20.27 6.82 -23.46
C ASP A 120 21.16 6.19 -22.38
N THR A 121 22.26 5.58 -22.83
CA THR A 121 23.19 4.90 -21.95
C THR A 121 23.89 5.85 -20.97
N ALA A 122 24.21 7.08 -21.42
CA ALA A 122 24.90 8.06 -20.59
C ALA A 122 23.99 8.53 -19.44
N GLY A 123 22.75 8.92 -19.75
CA GLY A 123 21.75 9.34 -18.76
C GLY A 123 21.37 8.20 -17.81
N ALA A 124 21.26 6.97 -18.31
CA ALA A 124 20.99 5.81 -17.47
C ALA A 124 22.11 5.54 -16.45
N LEU A 125 23.39 5.61 -16.86
CA LEU A 125 24.53 5.44 -15.96
C LEU A 125 24.63 6.56 -14.91
N GLU A 126 24.33 7.80 -15.30
CA GLU A 126 24.34 8.92 -14.37
C GLU A 126 23.24 8.76 -13.29
N GLN A 127 22.03 8.39 -13.70
CA GLN A 127 20.91 8.10 -12.76
C GLN A 127 21.21 6.91 -11.85
N PHE A 128 21.79 5.84 -12.38
CA PHE A 128 22.21 4.70 -11.59
C PHE A 128 23.25 5.13 -10.54
N ARG A 129 24.25 5.91 -10.94
CA ARG A 129 25.28 6.43 -10.04
C ARG A 129 24.68 7.28 -8.92
N ALA A 130 23.70 8.14 -9.22
CA ALA A 130 23.02 8.95 -8.23
C ALA A 130 22.25 8.07 -7.22
N LEU A 131 21.52 7.06 -7.69
CA LEU A 131 20.81 6.11 -6.81
C LEU A 131 21.77 5.33 -5.91
N TRP A 132 22.92 4.92 -6.42
CA TRP A 132 23.96 4.24 -5.64
C TRP A 132 24.55 5.17 -4.56
N GLN A 133 24.86 6.41 -4.91
CA GLN A 133 25.40 7.39 -3.95
C GLN A 133 24.40 7.70 -2.83
N ASP A 134 23.09 7.66 -3.13
CA ASP A 134 22.00 7.80 -2.14
C ASP A 134 21.79 6.53 -1.31
N GLY A 135 22.63 5.48 -1.48
CA GLY A 135 22.60 4.26 -0.69
C GLY A 135 21.62 3.19 -1.16
N LYS A 136 21.06 3.30 -2.37
CA LYS A 136 20.15 2.28 -2.93
C LYS A 136 20.93 0.99 -3.24
N ASP A 137 20.46 -0.14 -2.69
CA ASP A 137 21.04 -1.45 -2.99
C ASP A 137 20.78 -1.85 -4.46
N PRO A 138 21.81 -2.28 -5.22
CA PRO A 138 21.64 -2.68 -6.62
C PRO A 138 20.69 -3.86 -6.83
N SER A 139 20.64 -4.82 -5.89
CA SER A 139 19.72 -5.97 -5.99
C SER A 139 18.28 -5.52 -5.84
N ALA A 140 17.99 -4.67 -4.85
CA ALA A 140 16.67 -4.08 -4.64
C ALA A 140 16.25 -3.22 -5.84
N LEU A 141 17.19 -2.49 -6.47
CA LEU A 141 16.93 -1.72 -7.67
C LEU A 141 16.56 -2.60 -8.87
N LEU A 142 17.23 -3.74 -9.05
CA LEU A 142 16.91 -4.70 -10.10
C LEU A 142 15.53 -5.33 -9.91
N ASP A 143 15.18 -5.68 -8.68
CA ASP A 143 13.85 -6.22 -8.34
C ASP A 143 12.76 -5.19 -8.67
N GLU A 144 12.96 -3.93 -8.29
CA GLU A 144 12.03 -2.83 -8.56
C GLU A 144 11.88 -2.56 -10.06
N LEU A 145 12.98 -2.56 -10.82
CA LEU A 145 12.95 -2.45 -12.29
C LEU A 145 12.18 -3.62 -12.93
N SER A 146 12.39 -4.83 -12.43
CA SER A 146 11.70 -6.03 -12.92
C SER A 146 10.20 -5.96 -12.65
N MET A 147 9.79 -5.48 -11.47
CA MET A 147 8.39 -5.25 -11.13
C MET A 147 7.76 -4.20 -12.03
N LEU A 148 8.42 -3.04 -12.23
CA LEU A 148 7.94 -1.99 -13.12
C LEU A 148 7.77 -2.48 -14.57
N GLN A 149 8.73 -3.24 -15.08
CA GLN A 149 8.63 -3.82 -16.44
C GLN A 149 7.46 -4.79 -16.56
N ARG A 150 7.27 -5.66 -15.56
CA ARG A 150 6.12 -6.59 -15.53
C ARG A 150 4.81 -5.83 -15.54
N ASP A 151 4.69 -4.79 -14.72
CA ASP A 151 3.46 -4.00 -14.59
C ASP A 151 3.15 -3.23 -15.89
N LEU A 152 4.17 -2.68 -16.56
CA LEU A 152 4.04 -2.06 -17.87
C LEU A 152 3.60 -3.06 -18.95
N LEU A 153 4.17 -4.29 -18.93
CA LEU A 153 3.77 -5.36 -19.83
C LEU A 153 2.31 -5.78 -19.61
N MET A 154 1.91 -5.97 -18.35
CA MET A 154 0.52 -6.30 -18.00
C MET A 154 -0.45 -5.22 -18.47
N GLN A 155 -0.09 -3.95 -18.31
CA GLN A 155 -0.91 -2.82 -18.75
C GLN A 155 -1.00 -2.74 -20.29
N ALA A 156 0.07 -3.09 -21.00
CA ALA A 156 0.10 -3.11 -22.45
C ALA A 156 -0.71 -4.27 -23.06
N VAL A 157 -0.65 -5.45 -22.43
CA VAL A 157 -1.31 -6.67 -22.92
C VAL A 157 -2.79 -6.76 -22.50
N ALA A 158 -3.13 -6.26 -21.30
CA ALA A 158 -4.48 -6.33 -20.75
C ALA A 158 -4.96 -4.94 -20.25
N PRO A 159 -5.19 -3.96 -21.13
CA PRO A 159 -5.50 -2.59 -20.73
C PRO A 159 -6.83 -2.43 -19.97
N ARG A 160 -7.75 -3.40 -20.06
CA ARG A 160 -9.05 -3.39 -19.34
C ARG A 160 -9.09 -4.28 -18.10
N GLY A 161 -8.21 -5.27 -17.98
CA GLY A 161 -8.12 -6.16 -16.81
C GLY A 161 -6.86 -5.95 -15.97
N GLY A 162 -5.83 -5.29 -16.52
CA GLY A 162 -4.56 -5.05 -15.84
C GLY A 162 -4.67 -4.14 -14.62
N ARG A 163 -5.61 -3.20 -14.61
CA ARG A 163 -5.82 -2.30 -13.46
C ARG A 163 -6.31 -3.02 -12.20
N GLU A 164 -7.13 -4.06 -12.34
CA GLU A 164 -7.62 -4.86 -11.21
C GLU A 164 -6.54 -5.79 -10.65
N LEU A 165 -5.60 -6.23 -11.51
CA LEU A 165 -4.47 -7.07 -11.11
C LEU A 165 -3.31 -6.28 -10.49
N LEU A 166 -3.16 -5.01 -10.86
CA LEU A 166 -2.13 -4.10 -10.33
C LEU A 166 -2.54 -3.46 -8.99
N SER A 167 -3.84 -3.37 -8.71
CA SER A 167 -4.35 -2.88 -7.42
C SER A 167 -4.28 -3.90 -6.29
N GLY A 168 -3.76 -5.07 -6.54
CA GLY A 168 -3.59 -6.17 -5.59
C GLY A 168 -2.13 -6.53 -5.28
N ALA A 169 -1.17 -5.71 -5.72
CA ALA A 169 0.27 -5.87 -5.43
C ALA A 169 0.76 -4.74 -4.56
#